data_886c43a147d25dfd5e2f7542d03f0512
#
_entry.id   886c43a147d25dfd5e2f7542d03f0512
#
_cell.length_a   1.000
_cell.length_b   1.000
_cell.length_c   1.000
_cell.angle_alpha   90.00
_cell.angle_beta   90.00
_cell.angle_gamma   90.00
#
_symmetry.space_group_name_H-M   'P 1'
#
loop_
_entity.id
_entity.type
_entity.pdbx_description
1 polymer ?
#
loop_
_entity_poly.entity_id
_entity_poly.type
_entity_poly.pdbx_seq_one_letter_code
_entity_poly.pdbx_strand_id
1 'polypeptide(L)'
;MADLTLFHTAEVHCATFDALAARIAPGVRLTHVVRPDWLARAQNGIDAVLAAEITAALAEAPVALCTCTTIGSVAERAGALRIDAPMMQAAARSGGPVLLVCCLESTRAPSTALLEAAFAAEGTPVRIAHLDLSDLWPLFTEGDGDTFADEIAGRVESALAAQPDLSAVVLAQASMAGAQARVRVRSDVPVLASPELALRAALKRAGA
;
A
#
# COMPACT_ATOMS: atom_id res chain seq x y z
N MET A 1 -10.61 -23.42 -7.29
CA MET A 1 -10.70 -22.29 -6.35
C MET A 1 -9.33 -21.69 -6.29
N ALA A 2 -9.20 -20.38 -6.46
CA ALA A 2 -7.90 -19.73 -6.35
C ALA A 2 -7.54 -19.59 -4.86
N ASP A 3 -6.30 -19.95 -4.53
CA ASP A 3 -5.73 -19.83 -3.20
C ASP A 3 -4.68 -18.71 -3.22
N LEU A 4 -4.88 -17.69 -2.38
CA LEU A 4 -3.95 -16.59 -2.23
C LEU A 4 -3.37 -16.61 -0.82
N THR A 5 -2.05 -16.45 -0.70
CA THR A 5 -1.41 -16.24 0.60
C THR A 5 -1.00 -14.79 0.75
N LEU A 6 -1.51 -14.14 1.78
CA LEU A 6 -1.26 -12.74 2.10
C LEU A 6 -0.30 -12.66 3.28
N PHE A 7 0.79 -11.95 3.10
CA PHE A 7 1.80 -11.73 4.13
C PHE A 7 1.66 -10.34 4.70
N HIS A 8 1.25 -10.26 5.97
CA HIS A 8 0.96 -9.03 6.69
C HIS A 8 2.02 -8.73 7.75
N THR A 9 2.16 -7.46 8.05
CA THR A 9 2.94 -6.99 9.21
C THR A 9 2.07 -6.36 10.30
N ALA A 10 0.74 -6.41 10.14
CA ALA A 10 -0.23 -6.03 11.16
C ALA A 10 -1.50 -6.89 11.01
N GLU A 11 -2.01 -7.38 12.14
CA GLU A 11 -3.18 -8.28 12.22
C GLU A 11 -4.45 -7.66 11.62
N VAL A 12 -4.64 -6.35 11.80
CA VAL A 12 -5.82 -5.61 11.31
C VAL A 12 -6.04 -5.76 9.80
N HIS A 13 -4.99 -6.06 9.03
CA HIS A 13 -5.11 -6.25 7.59
C HIS A 13 -5.84 -7.53 7.22
N CYS A 14 -5.86 -8.56 8.06
CA CYS A 14 -6.61 -9.80 7.81
C CYS A 14 -8.09 -9.49 7.58
N ALA A 15 -8.73 -8.83 8.53
CA ALA A 15 -10.14 -8.43 8.41
C ALA A 15 -10.42 -7.52 7.20
N THR A 16 -9.49 -6.62 6.87
CA THR A 16 -9.58 -5.75 5.70
C THR A 16 -9.64 -6.56 4.42
N PHE A 17 -8.72 -7.52 4.25
CA PHE A 17 -8.66 -8.33 3.03
C PHE A 17 -9.78 -9.36 2.96
N ASP A 18 -10.24 -9.93 4.08
CA ASP A 18 -11.40 -10.80 4.12
C ASP A 18 -12.67 -10.07 3.66
N ALA A 19 -12.91 -8.86 4.17
CA ALA A 19 -14.03 -8.03 3.74
C ALA A 19 -13.96 -7.66 2.26
N LEU A 20 -12.76 -7.32 1.76
CA LEU A 20 -12.54 -7.06 0.34
C LEU A 20 -12.82 -8.31 -0.51
N ALA A 21 -12.28 -9.47 -0.14
CA ALA A 21 -12.47 -10.72 -0.87
C ALA A 21 -13.94 -11.13 -0.91
N ALA A 22 -14.65 -11.03 0.21
CA ALA A 22 -16.09 -11.30 0.26
C ALA A 22 -16.89 -10.43 -0.71
N ARG A 23 -16.47 -9.18 -0.93
CA ARG A 23 -17.14 -8.24 -1.82
C ARG A 23 -16.79 -8.41 -3.30
N ILE A 24 -15.51 -8.67 -3.64
CA ILE A 24 -15.04 -8.63 -5.03
C ILE A 24 -14.76 -10.01 -5.64
N ALA A 25 -14.60 -11.05 -4.83
CA ALA A 25 -14.30 -12.41 -5.25
C ALA A 25 -14.87 -13.43 -4.26
N PRO A 26 -16.20 -13.51 -4.10
CA PRO A 26 -16.80 -14.47 -3.18
C PRO A 26 -16.43 -15.90 -3.62
N GLY A 27 -15.83 -16.66 -2.68
CA GLY A 27 -15.36 -18.03 -2.92
C GLY A 27 -13.87 -18.17 -3.14
N VAL A 28 -13.10 -17.08 -3.21
CA VAL A 28 -11.63 -17.16 -3.10
C VAL A 28 -11.25 -17.54 -1.66
N ARG A 29 -10.21 -18.33 -1.51
CA ARG A 29 -9.64 -18.66 -0.20
C ARG A 29 -8.40 -17.81 0.04
N LEU A 30 -8.43 -17.06 1.15
CA LEU A 30 -7.27 -16.32 1.64
C LEU A 30 -6.60 -17.09 2.78
N THR A 31 -5.28 -17.20 2.71
CA THR A 31 -4.44 -17.64 3.82
C THR A 31 -3.65 -16.43 4.32
N HIS A 32 -3.75 -16.12 5.61
CA HIS A 32 -3.06 -14.99 6.21
C HIS A 32 -1.84 -15.45 6.99
N VAL A 33 -0.69 -14.86 6.71
CA VAL A 33 0.56 -15.01 7.47
C VAL A 33 0.91 -13.65 8.06
N VAL A 34 0.90 -13.54 9.37
CA VAL A 34 1.10 -12.27 10.07
C VAL A 34 2.47 -12.26 10.76
N ARG A 35 3.33 -11.33 10.37
CA ARG A 35 4.72 -11.20 10.81
C ARG A 35 5.05 -9.74 11.22
N PRO A 36 4.57 -9.29 12.40
CA PRO A 36 4.84 -7.93 12.88
C PRO A 36 6.33 -7.67 13.12
N ASP A 37 7.06 -8.72 13.48
CA ASP A 37 8.50 -8.70 13.68
C ASP A 37 9.28 -8.29 12.42
N TRP A 38 8.78 -8.59 11.23
CA TRP A 38 9.41 -8.17 9.98
C TRP A 38 9.40 -6.65 9.81
N LEU A 39 8.30 -5.98 10.12
CA LEU A 39 8.23 -4.52 10.06
C LEU A 39 9.13 -3.89 11.12
N ALA A 40 9.08 -4.39 12.36
CA ALA A 40 9.88 -3.86 13.45
C ALA A 40 11.39 -3.91 13.14
N ARG A 41 11.86 -5.02 12.54
CA ARG A 41 13.26 -5.18 12.10
C ARG A 41 13.58 -4.31 10.87
N ALA A 42 12.65 -4.18 9.93
CA ALA A 42 12.85 -3.46 8.67
C ALA A 42 12.83 -1.93 8.81
N GLN A 43 12.33 -1.37 9.92
CA GLN A 43 12.28 0.09 10.13
C GLN A 43 13.67 0.76 10.07
N ASN A 44 14.71 0.03 10.48
CA ASN A 44 16.09 0.50 10.45
C ASN A 44 16.89 -0.06 9.26
N GLY A 45 16.22 -0.59 8.26
CA GLY A 45 16.81 -1.25 7.10
C GLY A 45 16.62 -2.76 7.11
N ILE A 46 16.74 -3.36 5.94
CA ILE A 46 16.57 -4.81 5.76
C ILE A 46 17.96 -5.44 5.57
N ASP A 47 18.39 -6.21 6.57
CA ASP A 47 19.62 -6.98 6.49
C ASP A 47 19.46 -8.28 5.67
N ALA A 48 20.57 -8.96 5.40
CA ALA A 48 20.57 -10.19 4.62
C ALA A 48 19.81 -11.35 5.30
N VAL A 49 19.79 -11.37 6.63
CA VAL A 49 19.09 -12.43 7.40
C VAL A 49 17.57 -12.24 7.27
N LEU A 50 17.09 -11.01 7.48
CA LEU A 50 15.67 -10.70 7.29
C LEU A 50 15.23 -10.92 5.84
N ALA A 51 16.05 -10.49 4.87
CA ALA A 51 15.75 -10.70 3.45
C ALA A 51 15.64 -12.19 3.08
N ALA A 52 16.53 -13.03 3.60
CA ALA A 52 16.48 -14.47 3.38
C ALA A 52 15.25 -15.11 4.02
N GLU A 53 14.90 -14.71 5.23
CA GLU A 53 13.72 -15.19 5.95
C GLU A 53 12.43 -14.86 5.19
N ILE A 54 12.27 -13.60 4.75
CA ILE A 54 11.13 -13.17 3.94
C ILE A 54 11.05 -13.98 2.65
N THR A 55 12.17 -14.11 1.93
CA THR A 55 12.23 -14.84 0.67
C THR A 55 11.82 -16.29 0.85
N ALA A 56 12.32 -16.99 1.88
CA ALA A 56 11.98 -18.36 2.17
C ALA A 56 10.48 -18.54 2.45
N ALA A 57 9.90 -17.67 3.28
CA ALA A 57 8.48 -17.75 3.62
C ALA A 57 7.57 -17.52 2.40
N LEU A 58 7.92 -16.57 1.53
CA LEU A 58 7.15 -16.27 0.33
C LEU A 58 7.21 -17.38 -0.72
N ALA A 59 8.31 -18.10 -0.79
CA ALA A 59 8.49 -19.21 -1.74
C ALA A 59 7.55 -20.41 -1.48
N GLU A 60 7.00 -20.54 -0.27
CA GLU A 60 6.04 -21.58 0.10
C GLU A 60 4.63 -21.35 -0.51
N ALA A 61 4.33 -20.14 -1.00
CA ALA A 61 3.02 -19.78 -1.48
C ALA A 61 2.93 -19.80 -3.01
N PRO A 62 1.95 -20.50 -3.61
CA PRO A 62 1.74 -20.51 -5.07
C PRO A 62 1.50 -19.12 -5.64
N VAL A 63 0.70 -18.31 -4.95
CA VAL A 63 0.51 -16.88 -5.24
C VAL A 63 0.59 -16.11 -3.94
N ALA A 64 1.68 -15.37 -3.77
CA ALA A 64 1.94 -14.55 -2.59
C ALA A 64 1.64 -13.08 -2.87
N LEU A 65 0.94 -12.41 -1.94
CA LEU A 65 0.77 -10.96 -1.88
C LEU A 65 1.39 -10.43 -0.59
N CYS A 66 2.43 -9.63 -0.70
CA CYS A 66 3.02 -8.91 0.43
C CYS A 66 2.28 -7.59 0.64
N THR A 67 1.65 -7.43 1.80
CA THR A 67 0.82 -6.26 2.12
C THR A 67 1.56 -5.15 2.89
N CYS A 68 2.87 -5.26 2.98
CA CYS A 68 3.73 -4.26 3.62
C CYS A 68 4.68 -3.61 2.61
N THR A 69 4.56 -2.31 2.42
CA THR A 69 5.40 -1.53 1.49
C THR A 69 6.86 -1.53 1.90
N THR A 70 7.16 -1.43 3.20
CA THR A 70 8.55 -1.38 3.72
C THR A 70 9.39 -2.57 3.25
N ILE A 71 8.83 -3.78 3.27
CA ILE A 71 9.51 -5.01 2.81
C ILE A 71 9.18 -5.38 1.36
N GLY A 72 8.39 -4.57 0.67
CA GLY A 72 7.83 -4.86 -0.65
C GLY A 72 8.89 -5.17 -1.72
N SER A 73 10.02 -4.47 -1.72
CA SER A 73 11.10 -4.72 -2.68
C SER A 73 11.77 -6.09 -2.51
N VAL A 74 11.87 -6.58 -1.27
CA VAL A 74 12.36 -7.95 -1.00
C VAL A 74 11.34 -8.97 -1.47
N ALA A 75 10.07 -8.73 -1.16
CA ALA A 75 8.98 -9.61 -1.57
C ALA A 75 8.87 -9.73 -3.10
N GLU A 76 9.03 -8.63 -3.82
CA GLU A 76 9.03 -8.61 -5.28
C GLU A 76 10.18 -9.43 -5.88
N ARG A 77 11.39 -9.29 -5.35
CA ARG A 77 12.54 -10.12 -5.78
C ARG A 77 12.33 -11.60 -5.49
N ALA A 78 11.56 -11.94 -4.47
CA ALA A 78 11.14 -13.31 -4.17
C ALA A 78 9.98 -13.82 -5.04
N GLY A 79 9.47 -13.00 -5.99
CA GLY A 79 8.39 -13.36 -6.90
C GLY A 79 6.99 -13.09 -6.37
N ALA A 80 6.82 -12.51 -5.18
CA ALA A 80 5.52 -12.11 -4.66
C ALA A 80 5.01 -10.82 -5.32
N LEU A 81 3.70 -10.62 -5.27
CA LEU A 81 3.11 -9.32 -5.61
C LEU A 81 3.34 -8.34 -4.47
N ARG A 82 3.65 -7.09 -4.81
CA ARG A 82 3.67 -5.98 -3.87
C ARG A 82 2.29 -5.33 -3.80
N ILE A 83 1.86 -4.99 -2.60
CA ILE A 83 0.58 -4.32 -2.40
C ILE A 83 0.50 -2.95 -3.10
N ASP A 84 1.60 -2.23 -3.15
CA ASP A 84 1.69 -0.87 -3.65
C ASP A 84 1.87 -0.79 -5.19
N ALA A 85 2.40 -1.82 -5.84
CA ALA A 85 2.71 -1.77 -7.26
C ALA A 85 1.51 -1.46 -8.17
N PRO A 86 0.33 -2.08 -8.03
CA PRO A 86 -0.83 -1.74 -8.86
C PRO A 86 -1.34 -0.30 -8.64
N MET A 87 -1.21 0.21 -7.42
CA MET A 87 -1.58 1.59 -7.07
C MET A 87 -0.63 2.60 -7.72
N MET A 88 0.68 2.36 -7.67
CA MET A 88 1.67 3.23 -8.30
C MET A 88 1.52 3.27 -9.82
N GLN A 89 1.22 2.12 -10.45
CA GLN A 89 0.87 2.07 -11.87
C GLN A 89 -0.40 2.87 -12.20
N ALA A 90 -1.42 2.80 -11.33
CA ALA A 90 -2.64 3.60 -11.51
C ALA A 90 -2.35 5.10 -11.38
N ALA A 91 -1.48 5.50 -10.45
CA ALA A 91 -1.06 6.88 -10.29
C ALA A 91 -0.28 7.37 -11.52
N ALA A 92 0.64 6.57 -12.05
CA ALA A 92 1.42 6.92 -13.25
C ALA A 92 0.52 7.15 -14.47
N ARG A 93 -0.52 6.33 -14.64
CA ARG A 93 -1.50 6.50 -15.74
C ARG A 93 -2.37 7.74 -15.62
N SER A 94 -2.54 8.34 -14.44
CA SER A 94 -3.26 9.61 -14.30
C SER A 94 -2.48 10.79 -14.87
N GLY A 95 -1.15 10.65 -15.00
CA GLY A 95 -0.24 11.70 -15.46
C GLY A 95 -0.16 12.87 -14.46
N GLY A 96 0.86 13.72 -14.59
CA GLY A 96 0.99 14.93 -13.80
C GLY A 96 1.50 14.73 -12.37
N PRO A 97 1.48 15.79 -11.54
CA PRO A 97 2.02 15.77 -10.20
C PRO A 97 1.18 14.91 -9.26
N VAL A 98 1.84 14.15 -8.39
CA VAL A 98 1.20 13.24 -7.43
C VAL A 98 1.58 13.63 -6.00
N LEU A 99 0.60 13.64 -5.10
CA LEU A 99 0.83 13.74 -3.67
C LEU A 99 1.05 12.35 -3.09
N LEU A 100 2.26 12.05 -2.65
CA LEU A 100 2.61 10.81 -1.95
C LEU A 100 2.50 11.02 -0.45
N VAL A 101 1.57 10.33 0.20
CA VAL A 101 1.26 10.46 1.63
C VAL A 101 1.78 9.26 2.39
N CYS A 102 2.61 9.49 3.41
CA CYS A 102 3.22 8.44 4.24
C CYS A 102 3.04 8.74 5.73
N CYS A 103 2.81 7.68 6.54
CA CYS A 103 2.79 7.76 8.01
C CYS A 103 4.00 7.04 8.65
N LEU A 104 4.90 6.45 7.86
CA LEU A 104 6.14 5.82 8.32
C LEU A 104 7.29 6.22 7.41
N GLU A 105 8.39 6.68 8.01
CA GLU A 105 9.60 7.05 7.27
C GLU A 105 10.16 5.85 6.46
N SER A 106 10.11 4.64 7.02
CA SER A 106 10.54 3.42 6.32
C SER A 106 9.74 3.10 5.05
N THR A 107 8.56 3.69 4.88
CA THR A 107 7.70 3.55 3.69
C THR A 107 8.07 4.55 2.59
N ARG A 108 8.61 5.72 2.94
CA ARG A 108 8.81 6.85 2.03
C ARG A 108 9.73 6.51 0.86
N ALA A 109 10.96 6.08 1.14
CA ALA A 109 11.93 5.79 0.09
C ALA A 109 11.47 4.66 -0.86
N PRO A 110 11.01 3.49 -0.38
CA PRO A 110 10.52 2.44 -1.28
C PRO A 110 9.27 2.82 -2.07
N SER A 111 8.39 3.67 -1.53
CA SER A 111 7.21 4.17 -2.26
C SER A 111 7.61 5.18 -3.34
N THR A 112 8.52 6.10 -3.03
CA THR A 112 9.03 7.08 -4.00
C THR A 112 9.68 6.36 -5.18
N ALA A 113 10.61 5.44 -4.92
CA ALA A 113 11.31 4.70 -5.97
C ALA A 113 10.35 3.88 -6.85
N LEU A 114 9.33 3.26 -6.26
CA LEU A 114 8.34 2.50 -7.03
C LEU A 114 7.45 3.41 -7.88
N LEU A 115 7.05 4.57 -7.37
CA LEU A 115 6.26 5.55 -8.11
C LEU A 115 7.06 6.12 -9.29
N GLU A 116 8.33 6.48 -9.07
CA GLU A 116 9.24 6.92 -10.13
C GLU A 116 9.41 5.87 -11.22
N ALA A 117 9.60 4.60 -10.84
CA ALA A 117 9.69 3.49 -11.78
C ALA A 117 8.39 3.29 -12.58
N ALA A 118 7.22 3.46 -11.95
CA ALA A 118 5.94 3.38 -12.64
C ALA A 118 5.76 4.51 -13.67
N PHE A 119 6.13 5.74 -13.34
CA PHE A 119 6.10 6.86 -14.29
C PHE A 119 7.11 6.68 -15.43
N ALA A 120 8.30 6.17 -15.14
CA ALA A 120 9.30 5.87 -16.17
C ALA A 120 8.79 4.81 -17.16
N ALA A 121 8.06 3.80 -16.68
CA ALA A 121 7.44 2.78 -17.53
C ALA A 121 6.35 3.34 -18.45
N GLU A 122 5.63 4.38 -18.02
CA GLU A 122 4.63 5.09 -18.84
C GLU A 122 5.27 6.16 -19.75
N GLY A 123 6.59 6.40 -19.65
CA GLY A 123 7.31 7.40 -20.45
C GLY A 123 6.95 8.85 -20.10
N THR A 124 6.44 9.11 -18.91
CA THR A 124 6.01 10.43 -18.45
C THR A 124 6.92 10.97 -17.35
N PRO A 125 7.22 12.29 -17.32
CA PRO A 125 7.98 12.88 -16.24
C PRO A 125 7.19 12.84 -14.93
N VAL A 126 7.86 12.45 -13.85
CA VAL A 126 7.25 12.41 -12.53
C VAL A 126 7.53 13.71 -11.76
N ARG A 127 6.48 14.22 -11.08
CA ARG A 127 6.60 15.24 -10.03
C ARG A 127 5.90 14.72 -8.79
N ILE A 128 6.64 14.50 -7.71
CA ILE A 128 6.12 13.95 -6.45
C ILE A 128 6.21 15.04 -5.39
N ALA A 129 5.05 15.42 -4.87
CA ALA A 129 4.94 16.15 -3.61
C ALA A 129 4.82 15.13 -2.47
N HIS A 130 5.53 15.35 -1.37
CA HIS A 130 5.51 14.47 -0.20
C HIS A 130 4.69 15.10 0.92
N LEU A 131 3.81 14.30 1.53
CA LEU A 131 3.11 14.64 2.76
C LEU A 131 3.47 13.60 3.82
N ASP A 132 4.26 14.02 4.81
CA ASP A 132 4.61 13.21 5.97
C ASP A 132 3.54 13.40 7.05
N LEU A 133 2.97 12.29 7.51
CA LEU A 133 1.97 12.23 8.57
C LEU A 133 2.39 11.22 9.65
N SER A 134 3.69 11.14 9.93
CA SER A 134 4.25 10.22 10.94
C SER A 134 3.76 10.51 12.35
N ASP A 135 3.36 11.75 12.61
CA ASP A 135 2.70 12.18 13.85
C ASP A 135 1.34 11.50 14.09
N LEU A 136 0.69 10.97 13.04
CA LEU A 136 -0.58 10.25 13.16
C LEU A 136 -0.42 8.75 13.40
N TRP A 137 0.80 8.19 13.26
CA TRP A 137 1.04 6.75 13.39
C TRP A 137 0.59 6.16 14.75
N PRO A 138 0.73 6.87 15.89
CA PRO A 138 0.20 6.39 17.18
C PRO A 138 -1.29 6.06 17.14
N LEU A 139 -2.13 6.85 16.48
CA LEU A 139 -3.58 6.59 16.36
C LEU A 139 -3.86 5.20 15.75
N PHE A 140 -3.11 4.85 14.69
CA PHE A 140 -3.24 3.53 14.08
C PHE A 140 -2.81 2.40 15.02
N THR A 141 -1.70 2.56 15.73
CA THR A 141 -1.17 1.52 16.64
C THR A 141 -2.02 1.34 17.90
N GLU A 142 -2.74 2.36 18.30
CA GLU A 142 -3.69 2.36 19.42
C GLU A 142 -5.08 1.82 19.00
N GLY A 143 -5.30 1.57 17.71
CA GLY A 143 -6.54 1.01 17.16
C GLY A 143 -7.62 2.06 16.88
N ASP A 144 -7.31 3.37 16.98
CA ASP A 144 -8.23 4.45 16.64
C ASP A 144 -8.21 4.73 15.12
N GLY A 145 -8.70 3.75 14.35
CA GLY A 145 -8.70 3.81 12.90
C GLY A 145 -9.62 4.91 12.33
N ASP A 146 -10.66 5.30 13.03
CA ASP A 146 -11.58 6.34 12.58
C ASP A 146 -10.93 7.71 12.67
N THR A 147 -10.37 8.09 13.83
CA THR A 147 -9.63 9.34 14.00
C THR A 147 -8.43 9.39 13.06
N PHE A 148 -7.69 8.28 12.92
CA PHE A 148 -6.57 8.19 11.98
C PHE A 148 -6.98 8.52 10.54
N ALA A 149 -8.10 7.98 10.07
CA ALA A 149 -8.58 8.22 8.72
C ALA A 149 -9.12 9.65 8.53
N ASP A 150 -9.78 10.25 9.53
CA ASP A 150 -10.26 11.63 9.48
C ASP A 150 -9.11 12.64 9.46
N GLU A 151 -8.10 12.44 10.30
CA GLU A 151 -6.92 13.30 10.35
C GLU A 151 -6.14 13.27 9.03
N ILE A 152 -5.93 12.06 8.46
CA ILE A 152 -5.32 11.94 7.13
C ILE A 152 -6.13 12.72 6.09
N ALA A 153 -7.45 12.59 6.08
CA ALA A 153 -8.30 13.27 5.11
C ALA A 153 -8.17 14.79 5.22
N GLY A 154 -8.21 15.35 6.43
CA GLY A 154 -8.06 16.79 6.66
C GLY A 154 -6.69 17.35 6.21
N ARG A 155 -5.61 16.60 6.49
CA ARG A 155 -4.25 16.99 6.06
C ARG A 155 -4.09 16.91 4.53
N VAL A 156 -4.66 15.89 3.90
CA VAL A 156 -4.66 15.74 2.43
C VAL A 156 -5.44 16.88 1.78
N GLU A 157 -6.60 17.24 2.30
CA GLU A 157 -7.38 18.38 1.78
C GLU A 157 -6.62 19.71 1.87
N SER A 158 -5.95 19.93 2.98
CA SER A 158 -5.10 21.12 3.15
C SER A 158 -3.97 21.16 2.12
N ALA A 159 -3.34 20.00 1.84
CA ALA A 159 -2.30 19.89 0.83
C ALA A 159 -2.84 20.10 -0.59
N LEU A 160 -4.02 19.56 -0.91
CA LEU A 160 -4.68 19.77 -2.20
C LEU A 160 -5.07 21.23 -2.43
N ALA A 161 -5.55 21.92 -1.38
CA ALA A 161 -5.86 23.35 -1.45
C ALA A 161 -4.60 24.22 -1.72
N ALA A 162 -3.46 23.82 -1.15
CA ALA A 162 -2.18 24.50 -1.34
C ALA A 162 -1.52 24.19 -2.71
N GLN A 163 -1.87 23.08 -3.34
CA GLN A 163 -1.28 22.58 -4.59
C GLN A 163 -2.39 22.13 -5.57
N PRO A 164 -3.08 23.07 -6.23
CA PRO A 164 -4.25 22.76 -7.06
C PRO A 164 -3.90 22.03 -8.38
N ASP A 165 -2.64 21.93 -8.74
CA ASP A 165 -2.17 21.21 -9.94
C ASP A 165 -1.95 19.71 -9.71
N LEU A 166 -2.15 19.23 -8.50
CA LEU A 166 -2.05 17.79 -8.20
C LEU A 166 -3.09 16.98 -8.97
N SER A 167 -2.64 15.92 -9.63
CA SER A 167 -3.48 15.06 -10.47
C SER A 167 -3.94 13.78 -9.76
N ALA A 168 -3.27 13.38 -8.69
CA ALA A 168 -3.65 12.24 -7.87
C ALA A 168 -3.05 12.32 -6.45
N VAL A 169 -3.71 11.64 -5.52
CA VAL A 169 -3.20 11.37 -4.18
C VAL A 169 -2.92 9.88 -4.06
N VAL A 170 -1.76 9.52 -3.54
CA VAL A 170 -1.35 8.13 -3.27
C VAL A 170 -1.21 7.95 -1.76
N LEU A 171 -2.08 7.15 -1.17
CA LEU A 171 -2.00 6.73 0.24
C LEU A 171 -1.06 5.52 0.32
N ALA A 172 0.21 5.77 0.65
CA ALA A 172 1.29 4.82 0.44
C ALA A 172 1.26 3.55 1.32
N GLN A 173 0.41 3.53 2.37
CA GLN A 173 0.30 2.40 3.29
C GLN A 173 -1.11 1.83 3.31
N ALA A 174 -1.22 0.49 3.46
CA ALA A 174 -2.51 -0.20 3.57
C ALA A 174 -3.36 0.31 4.74
N SER A 175 -2.72 0.68 5.85
CA SER A 175 -3.36 1.28 7.03
C SER A 175 -4.15 2.56 6.73
N MET A 176 -3.75 3.29 5.70
CA MET A 176 -4.37 4.57 5.32
C MET A 176 -5.62 4.40 4.44
N ALA A 177 -5.97 3.17 4.03
CA ALA A 177 -7.04 2.93 3.06
C ALA A 177 -8.41 3.48 3.52
N GLY A 178 -8.67 3.52 4.83
CA GLY A 178 -9.89 4.10 5.40
C GLY A 178 -10.09 5.59 5.07
N ALA A 179 -9.01 6.34 4.85
CA ALA A 179 -9.08 7.75 4.47
C ALA A 179 -9.53 7.97 3.01
N GLN A 180 -9.40 6.97 2.13
CA GLN A 180 -9.69 7.11 0.71
C GLN A 180 -11.10 7.65 0.43
N ALA A 181 -12.12 7.07 1.07
CA ALA A 181 -13.51 7.51 0.88
C ALA A 181 -13.77 8.89 1.48
N ARG A 182 -13.11 9.21 2.60
CA ARG A 182 -13.26 10.48 3.32
C ARG A 182 -12.71 11.65 2.52
N VAL A 183 -11.55 11.50 1.88
CA VAL A 183 -10.98 12.53 0.97
C VAL A 183 -11.84 12.67 -0.29
N ARG A 184 -12.31 11.58 -0.89
CA ARG A 184 -13.14 11.63 -2.12
C ARG A 184 -14.46 12.39 -1.95
N VAL A 185 -15.02 12.40 -0.76
CA VAL A 185 -16.25 13.17 -0.48
C VAL A 185 -15.99 14.68 -0.60
N ARG A 186 -14.74 15.09 -0.43
CA ARG A 186 -14.35 16.50 -0.30
C ARG A 186 -13.49 17.01 -1.47
N SER A 187 -13.06 16.14 -2.38
CA SER A 187 -12.19 16.50 -3.51
C SER A 187 -12.48 15.66 -4.74
N ASP A 188 -12.39 16.29 -5.93
CA ASP A 188 -12.49 15.61 -7.23
C ASP A 188 -11.17 14.95 -7.67
N VAL A 189 -10.06 15.22 -6.97
CA VAL A 189 -8.75 14.61 -7.26
C VAL A 189 -8.80 13.12 -6.91
N PRO A 190 -8.40 12.21 -7.82
CA PRO A 190 -8.36 10.79 -7.54
C PRO A 190 -7.49 10.45 -6.33
N VAL A 191 -8.07 9.74 -5.36
CA VAL A 191 -7.35 9.22 -4.20
C VAL A 191 -7.17 7.72 -4.36
N LEU A 192 -5.94 7.26 -4.35
CA LEU A 192 -5.57 5.87 -4.57
C LEU A 192 -5.11 5.23 -3.27
N ALA A 193 -5.68 4.06 -2.98
CA ALA A 193 -5.28 3.19 -1.87
C ALA A 193 -5.00 1.78 -2.39
N SER A 194 -4.04 1.12 -1.79
CA SER A 194 -3.47 -0.11 -2.34
C SER A 194 -4.31 -1.39 -2.15
N PRO A 195 -5.10 -1.62 -1.07
CA PRO A 195 -5.61 -2.96 -0.77
C PRO A 195 -6.48 -3.57 -1.87
N GLU A 196 -7.48 -2.83 -2.37
CA GLU A 196 -8.37 -3.37 -3.41
C GLU A 196 -7.64 -3.58 -4.75
N LEU A 197 -6.79 -2.64 -5.15
CA LEU A 197 -6.02 -2.75 -6.39
C LEU A 197 -5.07 -3.96 -6.35
N ALA A 198 -4.44 -4.18 -5.21
CA ALA A 198 -3.54 -5.31 -5.00
C ALA A 198 -4.29 -6.65 -5.00
N LEU A 199 -5.43 -6.73 -4.32
CA LEU A 199 -6.23 -7.96 -4.30
C LEU A 199 -6.72 -8.32 -5.70
N ARG A 200 -7.20 -7.35 -6.48
CA ARG A 200 -7.60 -7.58 -7.89
C ARG A 200 -6.43 -8.07 -8.76
N ALA A 201 -5.23 -7.52 -8.56
CA ALA A 201 -4.03 -7.97 -9.26
C ALA A 201 -3.64 -9.40 -8.86
N ALA A 202 -3.74 -9.74 -7.57
CA ALA A 202 -3.44 -11.08 -7.07
C ALA A 202 -4.45 -12.12 -7.58
N LEU A 203 -5.74 -11.79 -7.60
CA LEU A 203 -6.79 -12.64 -8.19
C LEU A 203 -6.52 -12.91 -9.67
N LYS A 204 -6.23 -11.88 -10.44
CA LYS A 204 -5.87 -12.03 -11.86
C LYS A 204 -4.67 -12.96 -12.05
N ARG A 205 -3.64 -12.84 -11.20
CA ARG A 205 -2.46 -13.70 -11.26
C ARG A 205 -2.78 -15.15 -10.89
N ALA A 206 -3.74 -15.36 -10.00
CA ALA A 206 -4.23 -16.69 -9.60
C ALA A 206 -5.21 -17.31 -10.59
N GLY A 207 -5.60 -16.60 -11.65
CA GLY A 207 -6.58 -17.06 -12.63
C GLY A 207 -8.02 -17.04 -12.13
N ALA A 208 -8.34 -16.15 -11.18
CA ALA A 208 -9.67 -15.98 -10.58
C ALA A 208 -10.35 -14.70 -11.06
#